data_f948afbdaf4b2b675d4fba51e77e2b6a
#
_entry.id   f948afbdaf4b2b675d4fba51e77e2b6a
#
_cell.length_a   1.000
_cell.length_b   1.000
_cell.length_c   1.000
_cell.angle_alpha   90.00
_cell.angle_beta   90.00
_cell.angle_gamma   90.00
#
_symmetry.space_group_name_H-M   'P 1'
#
loop_
_entity.id
_entity.type
_entity.pdbx_description
1 polymer ?
#
loop_
_entity_poly.entity_id
_entity_poly.type
_entity_poly.pdbx_seq_one_letter_code
_entity_poly.pdbx_strand_id
1 'polypeptide(L)'
;MAEWAKEELRKISEADDLHIAPFREDGVTYGTPTWIWSVAVGDALYVRGYNGTESRWYQAALRQKAGRIIAAGMTKEVAFEPVGGSINDSIDDAYRSKYAASPYLKPMIGARAATVRIMPRDANR
;
A
#
# COMPACT_ATOMS: atom_id res chain seq x y z
N MET A 1 -8.01 -15.72 8.59
CA MET A 1 -7.34 -15.05 7.53
C MET A 1 -7.93 -13.69 7.24
N ALA A 2 -7.11 -12.66 7.20
CA ALA A 2 -7.62 -11.32 7.03
C ALA A 2 -7.70 -10.96 5.56
N GLU A 3 -8.89 -10.65 5.08
CA GLU A 3 -9.12 -10.20 3.71
C GLU A 3 -9.94 -8.93 3.74
N TRP A 4 -9.79 -8.11 2.71
CA TRP A 4 -10.57 -6.88 2.61
C TRP A 4 -12.03 -7.21 2.32
N ALA A 5 -12.94 -6.57 3.05
CA ALA A 5 -14.35 -6.58 2.66
C ALA A 5 -14.45 -5.88 1.31
N LYS A 6 -15.30 -6.40 0.43
CA LYS A 6 -15.42 -5.85 -0.93
C LYS A 6 -15.72 -4.36 -0.93
N GLU A 7 -16.61 -3.92 -0.04
CA GLU A 7 -16.99 -2.52 0.02
C GLU A 7 -15.84 -1.62 0.51
N GLU A 8 -15.09 -2.09 1.50
CA GLU A 8 -13.93 -1.35 1.99
C GLU A 8 -12.87 -1.22 0.90
N LEU A 9 -12.56 -2.31 0.21
CA LEU A 9 -11.55 -2.30 -0.84
C LEU A 9 -11.99 -1.40 -1.99
N ARG A 10 -13.28 -1.42 -2.35
CA ARG A 10 -13.82 -0.55 -3.38
C ARG A 10 -13.60 0.91 -3.03
N LYS A 11 -13.94 1.30 -1.81
CA LYS A 11 -13.77 2.68 -1.35
C LYS A 11 -12.31 3.11 -1.39
N ILE A 12 -11.42 2.24 -0.94
CA ILE A 12 -9.99 2.55 -0.94
C ILE A 12 -9.47 2.64 -2.38
N SER A 13 -9.93 1.75 -3.27
CA SER A 13 -9.46 1.74 -4.65
C SER A 13 -9.88 2.99 -5.43
N GLU A 14 -10.99 3.60 -5.03
CA GLU A 14 -11.49 4.81 -5.68
C GLU A 14 -10.88 6.08 -5.09
N ALA A 15 -10.26 5.99 -3.93
CA ALA A 15 -9.66 7.13 -3.24
C ALA A 15 -8.20 7.30 -3.66
N ASP A 16 -7.70 8.55 -3.60
CA ASP A 16 -6.28 8.81 -3.82
C ASP A 16 -5.65 9.45 -2.58
N ASP A 17 -6.27 9.25 -1.42
CA ASP A 17 -5.85 9.87 -0.16
C ASP A 17 -5.19 8.90 0.81
N LEU A 18 -4.72 7.75 0.34
CA LEU A 18 -4.14 6.75 1.23
C LEU A 18 -2.84 7.25 1.85
N HIS A 19 -2.79 7.17 3.18
CA HIS A 19 -1.58 7.43 3.94
C HIS A 19 -1.18 6.12 4.64
N ILE A 20 0.11 5.79 4.57
CA ILE A 20 0.64 4.57 5.17
C ILE A 20 1.50 4.93 6.37
N ALA A 21 1.34 4.19 7.46
CA ALA A 21 2.07 4.42 8.70
C ALA A 21 2.53 3.08 9.30
N PRO A 22 3.64 2.52 8.79
CA PRO A 22 4.22 1.33 9.41
C PRO A 22 4.66 1.62 10.83
N PHE A 23 4.75 0.59 11.66
CA PHE A 23 5.26 0.76 13.01
C PHE A 23 6.71 1.25 12.99
N ARG A 24 7.08 1.99 14.03
CA ARG A 24 8.47 2.36 14.28
C ARG A 24 9.22 1.17 14.85
N GLU A 25 10.50 1.35 15.13
CA GLU A 25 11.38 0.26 15.61
C GLU A 25 10.87 -0.40 16.89
N ASP A 26 10.11 0.31 17.71
CA ASP A 26 9.53 -0.27 18.93
C ASP A 26 8.40 -1.28 18.65
N GLY A 27 7.92 -1.34 17.42
CA GLY A 27 6.86 -2.28 17.04
C GLY A 27 5.48 -1.91 17.54
N VAL A 28 5.31 -0.76 18.19
CA VAL A 28 4.02 -0.33 18.74
C VAL A 28 3.63 1.09 18.38
N THR A 29 4.59 1.99 18.16
CA THR A 29 4.31 3.37 17.81
C THR A 29 4.17 3.49 16.29
N TYR A 30 3.08 4.10 15.84
CA TYR A 30 2.89 4.30 14.39
C TYR A 30 3.85 5.36 13.89
N GLY A 31 4.42 5.11 12.71
CA GLY A 31 5.24 6.10 12.04
C GLY A 31 4.40 7.26 11.52
N THR A 32 5.06 8.29 11.02
CA THR A 32 4.38 9.44 10.44
C THR A 32 3.60 8.97 9.20
N PRO A 33 2.29 9.26 9.11
CA PRO A 33 1.52 8.89 7.93
C PRO A 33 2.12 9.53 6.68
N THR A 34 2.34 8.72 5.65
CA THR A 34 2.92 9.17 4.38
C THR A 34 1.93 8.93 3.26
N TRP A 35 1.61 9.98 2.50
CA TRP A 35 0.70 9.85 1.36
C TRP A 35 1.38 9.07 0.25
N ILE A 36 0.70 8.04 -0.25
CA ILE A 36 1.19 7.22 -1.34
C ILE A 36 0.04 6.85 -2.26
N TRP A 37 0.39 6.45 -3.48
CA TRP A 37 -0.59 5.97 -4.44
C TRP A 37 -0.87 4.50 -4.17
N SER A 38 -2.15 4.13 -4.27
CA SER A 38 -2.57 2.73 -4.07
C SER A 38 -3.46 2.29 -5.22
N VAL A 39 -3.42 0.98 -5.49
CA VAL A 39 -4.30 0.36 -6.48
C VAL A 39 -4.81 -0.96 -5.94
N ALA A 40 -5.98 -1.38 -6.42
CA ALA A 40 -6.52 -2.69 -6.12
C ALA A 40 -6.42 -3.56 -7.36
N VAL A 41 -5.99 -4.81 -7.17
CA VAL A 41 -5.97 -5.80 -8.22
C VAL A 41 -6.65 -7.05 -7.65
N GLY A 42 -7.79 -7.43 -8.24
CA GLY A 42 -8.59 -8.50 -7.67
C GLY A 42 -9.04 -8.15 -6.26
N ASP A 43 -8.78 -9.01 -5.31
CA ASP A 43 -9.18 -8.84 -3.91
C ASP A 43 -8.09 -8.23 -3.04
N ALA A 44 -7.03 -7.71 -3.63
CA ALA A 44 -5.86 -7.25 -2.89
C ALA A 44 -5.54 -5.78 -3.16
N LEU A 45 -4.93 -5.15 -2.18
CA LEU A 45 -4.50 -3.74 -2.23
C LEU A 45 -2.99 -3.70 -2.31
N TYR A 46 -2.47 -2.87 -3.22
CA TYR A 46 -1.03 -2.75 -3.46
C TYR A 46 -0.59 -1.30 -3.46
N VAL A 47 0.64 -1.09 -3.01
CA VAL A 47 1.28 0.22 -3.03
C VAL A 47 2.72 0.05 -3.51
N ARG A 48 3.31 1.14 -4.02
CA ARG A 48 4.71 1.15 -4.43
C ARG A 48 5.40 2.40 -3.90
N GLY A 49 6.68 2.25 -3.56
CA GLY A 49 7.48 3.39 -3.14
C GLY A 49 7.89 4.24 -4.33
N TYR A 50 7.48 5.51 -4.36
CA TYR A 50 7.84 6.41 -5.45
C TYR A 50 9.37 6.52 -5.61
N ASN A 51 10.10 6.50 -4.49
CA ASN A 51 11.56 6.53 -4.50
C ASN A 51 12.17 5.12 -4.49
N GLY A 52 11.39 4.12 -4.90
CA GLY A 52 11.83 2.74 -4.96
C GLY A 52 12.11 2.18 -3.58
N THR A 53 13.10 1.30 -3.50
CA THR A 53 13.46 0.64 -2.24
C THR A 53 14.12 1.59 -1.24
N GLU A 54 14.44 2.83 -1.65
CA GLU A 54 14.98 3.85 -0.77
C GLU A 54 13.89 4.54 0.06
N SER A 55 12.63 4.32 -0.25
CA SER A 55 11.51 4.92 0.49
C SER A 55 11.54 4.48 1.94
N ARG A 56 11.48 5.44 2.87
CA ARG A 56 11.55 5.14 4.31
C ARG A 56 10.39 4.28 4.77
N TRP A 57 9.17 4.60 4.30
CA TRP A 57 8.01 3.81 4.68
C TRP A 57 8.11 2.37 4.18
N TYR A 58 8.69 2.18 2.99
CA TYR A 58 8.88 0.85 2.41
C TYR A 58 9.81 0.02 3.29
N GLN A 59 10.94 0.60 3.69
CA GLN A 59 11.89 -0.08 4.55
C GLN A 59 11.28 -0.42 5.91
N ALA A 60 10.52 0.51 6.49
CA ALA A 60 9.83 0.27 7.75
C ALA A 60 8.78 -0.83 7.61
N ALA A 61 8.04 -0.83 6.51
CA ALA A 61 7.03 -1.87 6.25
C ALA A 61 7.68 -3.25 6.16
N LEU A 62 8.84 -3.36 5.52
CA LEU A 62 9.56 -4.62 5.43
C LEU A 62 10.07 -5.11 6.79
N ARG A 63 10.55 -4.20 7.62
CA ARG A 63 11.08 -4.55 8.95
C ARG A 63 9.97 -4.94 9.90
N GLN A 64 8.93 -4.12 9.97
CA GLN A 64 7.88 -4.28 10.99
C GLN A 64 6.74 -5.17 10.53
N LYS A 65 6.49 -5.24 9.22
CA LYS A 65 5.46 -6.07 8.60
C LYS A 65 4.04 -5.71 9.02
N ALA A 66 3.85 -4.65 9.78
CA ALA A 66 2.55 -4.22 10.28
C ALA A 66 2.54 -2.73 10.58
N GLY A 67 1.34 -2.16 10.63
CA GLY A 67 1.12 -0.75 10.92
C GLY A 67 -0.34 -0.44 10.65
N ARG A 68 -0.60 0.76 10.12
CA ARG A 68 -1.97 1.12 9.74
C ARG A 68 -1.96 1.96 8.46
N ILE A 69 -3.14 2.03 7.84
CA ILE A 69 -3.39 2.96 6.74
C ILE A 69 -4.56 3.84 7.11
N ILE A 70 -4.58 5.02 6.52
CA ILE A 70 -5.69 5.96 6.62
C ILE A 70 -6.12 6.24 5.18
N ALA A 71 -7.35 5.87 4.83
CA ALA A 71 -7.82 5.99 3.46
C ALA A 71 -9.34 6.02 3.44
N ALA A 72 -9.91 6.84 2.55
CA ALA A 72 -11.35 6.90 2.35
C ALA A 72 -12.12 7.16 3.64
N GLY A 73 -11.53 7.94 4.55
CA GLY A 73 -12.16 8.26 5.84
C GLY A 73 -12.05 7.16 6.88
N MET A 74 -11.29 6.11 6.59
CA MET A 74 -11.14 4.97 7.51
C MET A 74 -9.69 4.85 8.00
N THR A 75 -9.51 4.39 9.23
CA THR A 75 -8.20 4.01 9.77
C THR A 75 -8.24 2.51 10.01
N LYS A 76 -7.33 1.78 9.36
CA LYS A 76 -7.33 0.32 9.40
C LYS A 76 -5.97 -0.21 9.84
N GLU A 77 -5.98 -1.18 10.76
CA GLU A 77 -4.78 -1.93 11.11
C GLU A 77 -4.46 -2.89 9.97
N VAL A 78 -3.20 -2.93 9.56
CA VAL A 78 -2.81 -3.70 8.37
C VAL A 78 -1.49 -4.42 8.59
N ALA A 79 -1.28 -5.43 7.76
CA ALA A 79 -0.01 -6.11 7.62
C ALA A 79 0.55 -5.82 6.23
N PHE A 80 1.87 -5.85 6.10
CA PHE A 80 2.57 -5.56 4.85
C PHE A 80 3.37 -6.77 4.40
N GLU A 81 3.30 -7.06 3.10
CA GLU A 81 4.02 -8.18 2.50
C GLU A 81 4.64 -7.73 1.18
N PRO A 82 5.97 -7.87 1.01
CA PRO A 82 6.57 -7.56 -0.28
C PRO A 82 6.09 -8.55 -1.33
N VAL A 83 5.88 -8.08 -2.54
CA VAL A 83 5.44 -8.95 -3.64
C VAL A 83 6.30 -8.71 -4.88
N GLY A 84 6.38 -9.75 -5.70
CA GLY A 84 7.12 -9.67 -6.95
C GLY A 84 6.52 -10.65 -7.96
N GLY A 85 7.17 -10.79 -9.10
CA GLY A 85 6.73 -11.71 -10.12
C GLY A 85 5.67 -11.13 -11.05
N SER A 86 4.90 -12.01 -11.67
CA SER A 86 3.97 -11.60 -12.74
C SER A 86 2.83 -10.71 -12.28
N ILE A 87 2.49 -10.69 -10.99
CA ILE A 87 1.47 -9.79 -10.49
C ILE A 87 1.83 -8.32 -10.77
N ASN A 88 3.11 -8.00 -10.90
CA ASN A 88 3.54 -6.65 -11.21
C ASN A 88 2.98 -6.12 -12.53
N ASP A 89 2.73 -6.99 -13.50
CA ASP A 89 2.12 -6.57 -14.76
C ASP A 89 0.71 -6.03 -14.54
N SER A 90 -0.08 -6.74 -13.72
CA SER A 90 -1.43 -6.29 -13.40
C SER A 90 -1.41 -5.02 -12.54
N ILE A 91 -0.45 -4.91 -11.64
CA ILE A 91 -0.28 -3.71 -10.81
C ILE A 91 0.09 -2.51 -11.68
N ASP A 92 1.00 -2.69 -12.65
CA ASP A 92 1.34 -1.63 -13.62
C ASP A 92 0.10 -1.14 -14.34
N ASP A 93 -0.72 -2.07 -14.84
CA ASP A 93 -1.94 -1.73 -15.56
C ASP A 93 -2.92 -0.97 -14.68
N ALA A 94 -3.04 -1.37 -13.42
CA ALA A 94 -3.91 -0.68 -12.48
C ALA A 94 -3.44 0.74 -12.21
N TYR A 95 -2.13 0.96 -12.09
CA TYR A 95 -1.58 2.31 -11.95
C TYR A 95 -1.82 3.14 -13.21
N ARG A 96 -1.65 2.56 -14.39
CA ARG A 96 -1.92 3.27 -15.65
C ARG A 96 -3.37 3.70 -15.74
N SER A 97 -4.29 2.85 -15.28
CA SER A 97 -5.70 3.14 -15.33
C SER A 97 -6.10 4.22 -14.33
N LYS A 98 -5.66 4.08 -13.07
CA LYS A 98 -6.08 4.99 -11.99
C LYS A 98 -5.42 6.36 -12.10
N TYR A 99 -4.16 6.41 -12.52
CA TYR A 99 -3.37 7.64 -12.51
C TYR A 99 -2.92 8.06 -13.92
N ALA A 100 -3.72 7.74 -14.93
CA ALA A 100 -3.36 7.90 -16.34
C ALA A 100 -2.91 9.33 -16.70
N ALA A 101 -3.49 10.34 -16.05
CA ALA A 101 -3.20 11.73 -16.37
C ALA A 101 -2.03 12.31 -15.57
N SER A 102 -1.43 11.53 -14.67
CA SER A 102 -0.38 12.05 -13.80
C SER A 102 1.00 12.02 -14.46
N PRO A 103 1.78 13.12 -14.35
CA PRO A 103 3.17 13.09 -14.84
C PRO A 103 4.09 12.22 -13.98
N TYR A 104 3.62 11.78 -12.79
CA TYR A 104 4.42 10.95 -11.89
C TYR A 104 4.17 9.45 -12.10
N LEU A 105 3.36 9.09 -13.08
CA LEU A 105 3.01 7.68 -13.31
C LEU A 105 4.22 6.83 -13.69
N LYS A 106 5.08 7.34 -14.56
CA LYS A 106 6.22 6.57 -15.07
C LYS A 106 7.16 6.08 -13.96
N PRO A 107 7.57 6.92 -12.99
CA PRO A 107 8.38 6.43 -11.87
C PRO A 107 7.69 5.35 -11.05
N MET A 108 6.37 5.45 -10.87
CA MET A 108 5.61 4.44 -10.10
C MET A 108 5.58 3.10 -10.81
N ILE A 109 5.45 3.10 -12.11
CA ILE A 109 5.48 1.87 -12.89
C ILE A 109 6.88 1.24 -12.81
N GLY A 110 7.93 2.06 -12.82
CA GLY A 110 9.30 1.58 -12.70
C GLY A 110 9.67 1.07 -11.31
N ALA A 111 8.85 1.30 -10.30
CA ALA A 111 9.19 0.98 -8.91
C ALA A 111 8.74 -0.43 -8.50
N ARG A 112 8.82 -1.40 -9.41
CA ARG A 112 8.37 -2.78 -9.15
C ARG A 112 9.04 -3.43 -7.95
N ALA A 113 10.32 -3.14 -7.71
CA ALA A 113 11.07 -3.71 -6.58
C ALA A 113 10.54 -3.26 -5.23
N ALA A 114 9.80 -2.14 -5.19
CA ALA A 114 9.25 -1.58 -3.96
C ALA A 114 7.74 -1.78 -3.88
N THR A 115 7.23 -2.91 -4.37
CA THR A 115 5.80 -3.23 -4.34
C THR A 115 5.46 -3.99 -3.07
N VAL A 116 4.40 -3.53 -2.39
CA VAL A 116 3.93 -4.13 -1.13
C VAL A 116 2.45 -4.39 -1.23
N ARG A 117 2.03 -5.56 -0.79
CA ARG A 117 0.62 -5.89 -0.61
C ARG A 117 0.22 -5.49 0.80
N ILE A 118 -0.93 -4.84 0.93
CA ILE A 118 -1.48 -4.42 2.22
C ILE A 118 -2.69 -5.29 2.52
N MET A 119 -2.68 -5.94 3.67
CA MET A 119 -3.76 -6.83 4.12
C MET A 119 -4.34 -6.30 5.42
N PRO A 120 -5.67 -6.38 5.60
CA PRO A 120 -6.24 -6.00 6.89
C PRO A 120 -5.75 -6.93 7.98
N ARG A 121 -5.56 -6.40 9.19
CA ARG A 121 -5.08 -7.14 10.34
C ARG A 121 -6.04 -6.90 11.51
N ASP A 122 -6.32 -7.94 12.25
CA ASP A 122 -7.15 -7.83 13.44
C ASP A 122 -6.31 -7.29 14.58
N ALA A 123 -6.52 -6.02 14.94
CA ALA A 123 -5.73 -5.33 15.95
C ALA A 123 -5.98 -5.86 17.37
N ASN A 124 -7.01 -6.66 17.57
CA ASN A 124 -7.35 -7.22 18.87
C ASN A 124 -6.71 -8.56 19.14
N ARG A 125 -5.81 -8.98 18.32
CA ARG A 125 -5.16 -10.27 18.44
C ARG A 125 -3.75 -10.19 18.96
#